data_501e1ae83bc8ba42f5a82f51712a0d7f
#
_entry.id   501e1ae83bc8ba42f5a82f51712a0d7f
#
_cell.length_a   1.000
_cell.length_b   1.000
_cell.length_c   1.000
_cell.angle_alpha   90.00
_cell.angle_beta   90.00
_cell.angle_gamma   90.00
#
_symmetry.space_group_name_H-M   'P 1'
#
loop_
_entity.id
_entity.type
_entity.pdbx_description
1 polymer ?
#
loop_
_entity_poly.entity_id
_entity_poly.type
_entity_poly.pdbx_seq_one_letter_code
_entity_poly.pdbx_strand_id
1 'polypeptide(L)'
;MKPTKPKAKPKAKPKSKVSVLPTGDLDARRLLERHRCPMGFHAVRAQFMGAIASPIERIQPLSEIKALWGGEFPPFDSMDDVNQLLQVLVMGLWNQLSSHTDPDRPFELTRFKGEATNDMLRAQAQVRYEELDAFRHGFYQRQPSLKLSPELAKACDVIDELISMYQGMRQIPVNPKEQQSERDAFAKTIDSLTEILEGEINFIISTVTQDRAVLSAANPAGPGPTRH
;
A
#
# COMPACT_ATOMS: atom_id res chain seq x y z
N MET A 1 -23.43 24.44 62.15
CA MET A 1 -23.41 24.56 60.67
C MET A 1 -22.21 23.75 60.14
N LYS A 2 -22.44 22.66 59.45
CA LYS A 2 -21.39 21.81 58.83
C LYS A 2 -21.25 22.23 57.35
N PRO A 3 -20.02 22.41 56.81
CA PRO A 3 -19.84 22.78 55.42
C PRO A 3 -20.03 21.56 54.52
N THR A 4 -20.86 21.70 53.50
CA THR A 4 -21.15 20.73 52.43
C THR A 4 -19.97 20.68 51.46
N LYS A 5 -19.40 19.48 51.24
CA LYS A 5 -18.37 19.24 50.22
C LYS A 5 -18.97 19.32 48.80
N PRO A 6 -18.29 19.96 47.85
CA PRO A 6 -18.74 20.00 46.45
C PRO A 6 -18.59 18.60 45.80
N LYS A 7 -19.64 18.13 45.11
CA LYS A 7 -19.67 16.92 44.29
C LYS A 7 -18.73 17.08 43.09
N ALA A 8 -17.77 16.19 42.94
CA ALA A 8 -16.90 16.09 41.78
C ALA A 8 -17.72 15.70 40.52
N LYS A 9 -17.55 16.49 39.44
CA LYS A 9 -18.12 16.18 38.14
C LYS A 9 -17.48 14.90 37.55
N PRO A 10 -18.26 14.01 36.93
CA PRO A 10 -17.70 12.82 36.29
C PRO A 10 -16.82 13.21 35.11
N LYS A 11 -15.56 12.71 35.10
CA LYS A 11 -14.63 12.85 33.96
C LYS A 11 -15.22 12.11 32.76
N ALA A 12 -15.43 12.84 31.68
CA ALA A 12 -15.83 12.28 30.39
C ALA A 12 -14.77 11.29 29.91
N LYS A 13 -15.18 10.07 29.60
CA LYS A 13 -14.33 9.04 28.98
C LYS A 13 -13.86 9.54 27.62
N PRO A 14 -12.58 9.35 27.25
CA PRO A 14 -12.11 9.71 25.92
C PRO A 14 -12.89 8.86 24.89
N LYS A 15 -13.56 9.55 23.96
CA LYS A 15 -14.20 8.90 22.80
C LYS A 15 -13.05 8.34 21.94
N SER A 16 -12.98 7.02 21.84
CA SER A 16 -12.11 6.36 20.87
C SER A 16 -12.45 6.88 19.49
N LYS A 17 -11.50 7.54 18.84
CA LYS A 17 -11.63 7.89 17.42
C LYS A 17 -11.63 6.57 16.64
N VAL A 18 -12.80 6.10 16.27
CA VAL A 18 -12.95 5.06 15.26
C VAL A 18 -12.36 5.66 13.98
N SER A 19 -11.23 5.13 13.53
CA SER A 19 -10.65 5.48 12.24
C SER A 19 -11.63 5.01 11.16
N VAL A 20 -12.43 5.92 10.63
CA VAL A 20 -13.30 5.65 9.49
C VAL A 20 -12.38 5.49 8.28
N LEU A 21 -12.29 4.27 7.75
CA LEU A 21 -11.62 4.01 6.48
C LEU A 21 -12.33 4.83 5.38
N PRO A 22 -11.58 5.38 4.40
CA PRO A 22 -12.18 6.02 3.24
C PRO A 22 -13.21 5.08 2.60
N THR A 23 -14.35 5.60 2.20
CA THR A 23 -15.46 4.80 1.63
C THR A 23 -14.99 3.94 0.44
N GLY A 24 -14.06 4.47 -0.37
CA GLY A 24 -13.47 3.75 -1.50
C GLY A 24 -12.70 2.47 -1.12
N ASP A 25 -12.01 2.45 0.02
CA ASP A 25 -11.27 1.28 0.48
C ASP A 25 -12.21 0.12 0.88
N LEU A 26 -13.35 0.45 1.50
CA LEU A 26 -14.35 -0.56 1.88
C LEU A 26 -15.02 -1.18 0.66
N ASP A 27 -15.34 -0.38 -0.34
CA ASP A 27 -15.96 -0.86 -1.57
C ASP A 27 -14.98 -1.73 -2.37
N ALA A 28 -13.71 -1.34 -2.45
CA ALA A 28 -12.68 -2.13 -3.09
C ALA A 28 -12.48 -3.49 -2.38
N ARG A 29 -12.41 -3.52 -1.05
CA ARG A 29 -12.32 -4.79 -0.28
C ARG A 29 -13.48 -5.73 -0.58
N ARG A 30 -14.71 -5.24 -0.50
CA ARG A 30 -15.92 -6.04 -0.77
C ARG A 30 -15.96 -6.57 -2.19
N LEU A 31 -15.50 -5.76 -3.15
CA LEU A 31 -15.45 -6.16 -4.56
C LEU A 31 -14.42 -7.27 -4.77
N LEU A 32 -13.20 -7.10 -4.23
CA LEU A 32 -12.13 -8.11 -4.32
C LEU A 32 -12.56 -9.44 -3.68
N GLU A 33 -13.21 -9.39 -2.52
CA GLU A 33 -13.76 -10.58 -1.84
C GLU A 33 -14.86 -11.25 -2.68
N ARG A 34 -15.80 -10.48 -3.24
CA ARG A 34 -16.89 -10.99 -4.10
C ARG A 34 -16.33 -11.76 -5.30
N HIS A 35 -15.32 -11.20 -5.95
CA HIS A 35 -14.70 -11.80 -7.13
C HIS A 35 -13.53 -12.74 -6.78
N ARG A 36 -13.40 -13.14 -5.50
CA ARG A 36 -12.39 -14.09 -5.01
C ARG A 36 -10.97 -13.75 -5.48
N CYS A 37 -10.61 -12.47 -5.35
CA CYS A 37 -9.25 -12.05 -5.63
C CYS A 37 -8.26 -12.85 -4.75
N PRO A 38 -7.23 -13.46 -5.33
CA PRO A 38 -6.26 -14.25 -4.56
C PRO A 38 -5.37 -13.38 -3.66
N MET A 39 -5.35 -12.07 -3.88
CA MET A 39 -4.54 -11.12 -3.13
C MET A 39 -5.36 -10.39 -2.08
N GLY A 40 -4.77 -10.16 -0.90
CA GLY A 40 -5.35 -9.30 0.11
C GLY A 40 -5.39 -7.82 -0.35
N PHE A 41 -6.36 -7.05 0.14
CA PHE A 41 -6.52 -5.65 -0.27
C PHE A 41 -5.25 -4.80 -0.06
N HIS A 42 -4.49 -5.04 1.01
CA HIS A 42 -3.21 -4.36 1.27
C HIS A 42 -2.20 -4.62 0.15
N ALA A 43 -2.10 -5.86 -0.32
CA ALA A 43 -1.22 -6.24 -1.41
C ALA A 43 -1.69 -5.63 -2.75
N VAL A 44 -3.01 -5.59 -3.01
CA VAL A 44 -3.56 -4.91 -4.20
C VAL A 44 -3.22 -3.42 -4.20
N ARG A 45 -3.35 -2.72 -3.06
CA ARG A 45 -2.94 -1.31 -2.94
C ARG A 45 -1.46 -1.12 -3.27
N ALA A 46 -0.62 -1.97 -2.70
CA ALA A 46 0.83 -1.90 -2.90
C ALA A 46 1.21 -2.23 -4.35
N GLN A 47 0.60 -3.23 -4.98
CA GLN A 47 0.84 -3.54 -6.39
C GLN A 47 0.45 -2.38 -7.30
N PHE A 48 -0.72 -1.78 -7.10
CA PHE A 48 -1.14 -0.62 -7.89
C PHE A 48 -0.21 0.57 -7.67
N MET A 49 0.24 0.81 -6.42
CA MET A 49 1.18 1.88 -6.15
C MET A 49 2.54 1.62 -6.83
N GLY A 50 3.04 0.40 -6.81
CA GLY A 50 4.23 -0.01 -7.55
C GLY A 50 4.09 0.24 -9.05
N ALA A 51 2.94 -0.12 -9.64
CA ALA A 51 2.65 0.13 -11.05
C ALA A 51 2.61 1.65 -11.36
N ILE A 52 1.98 2.45 -10.52
CA ILE A 52 1.95 3.91 -10.66
C ILE A 52 3.36 4.50 -10.57
N ALA A 53 4.20 3.98 -9.69
CA ALA A 53 5.59 4.39 -9.48
C ALA A 53 6.58 3.76 -10.46
N SER A 54 6.16 2.87 -11.37
CA SER A 54 7.05 2.21 -12.33
C SER A 54 7.60 3.20 -13.36
N PRO A 55 8.90 3.19 -13.70
CA PRO A 55 9.46 4.04 -14.75
C PRO A 55 9.03 3.63 -16.16
N ILE A 56 8.30 2.51 -16.30
CA ILE A 56 7.76 2.06 -17.58
C ILE A 56 6.65 3.01 -18.02
N GLU A 57 6.76 3.51 -19.23
CA GLU A 57 5.75 4.36 -19.82
C GLU A 57 4.44 3.59 -20.14
N ARG A 58 3.30 4.28 -19.99
CA ARG A 58 1.98 3.80 -20.41
C ARG A 58 1.46 2.54 -19.73
N ILE A 59 1.66 2.43 -18.42
CA ILE A 59 0.99 1.38 -17.65
C ILE A 59 -0.52 1.62 -17.71
N GLN A 60 -1.24 0.60 -18.16
CA GLN A 60 -2.70 0.65 -18.25
C GLN A 60 -3.33 0.06 -16.98
N PRO A 61 -4.18 0.79 -16.26
CA PRO A 61 -4.85 0.27 -15.06
C PRO A 61 -5.56 -1.07 -15.29
N LEU A 62 -6.14 -1.26 -16.50
CA LEU A 62 -6.82 -2.51 -16.86
C LEU A 62 -5.88 -3.72 -16.88
N SER A 63 -4.64 -3.54 -17.31
CA SER A 63 -3.63 -4.61 -17.28
C SER A 63 -3.29 -5.03 -15.86
N GLU A 64 -3.19 -4.05 -14.95
CA GLU A 64 -2.93 -4.30 -13.53
C GLU A 64 -4.12 -5.00 -12.85
N ILE A 65 -5.34 -4.61 -13.20
CA ILE A 65 -6.54 -5.29 -12.70
C ILE A 65 -6.57 -6.75 -13.15
N LYS A 66 -6.29 -7.04 -14.43
CA LYS A 66 -6.20 -8.43 -14.92
C LYS A 66 -5.11 -9.22 -14.19
N ALA A 67 -3.98 -8.58 -13.90
CA ALA A 67 -2.87 -9.21 -13.20
C ALA A 67 -3.27 -9.73 -11.81
N LEU A 68 -4.25 -9.12 -11.14
CA LEU A 68 -4.78 -9.59 -9.84
C LEU A 68 -5.38 -11.00 -9.91
N TRP A 69 -5.89 -11.42 -11.07
CA TRP A 69 -6.46 -12.75 -11.33
C TRP A 69 -5.62 -13.57 -12.31
N GLY A 70 -4.31 -13.32 -12.37
CA GLY A 70 -3.39 -14.12 -13.18
C GLY A 70 -3.33 -13.73 -14.66
N GLY A 71 -3.85 -12.56 -15.03
CA GLY A 71 -3.78 -11.99 -16.38
C GLY A 71 -5.11 -11.94 -17.14
N GLU A 72 -6.16 -12.49 -16.54
CA GLU A 72 -7.52 -12.44 -17.09
C GLU A 72 -8.48 -11.80 -16.07
N PHE A 73 -9.63 -11.34 -16.53
CA PHE A 73 -10.66 -10.87 -15.64
C PHE A 73 -11.35 -12.05 -14.94
N PRO A 74 -11.84 -11.87 -13.69
CA PRO A 74 -12.70 -12.85 -13.07
C PRO A 74 -13.99 -13.04 -13.89
N PRO A 75 -14.68 -14.18 -13.76
CA PRO A 75 -15.98 -14.35 -14.40
C PRO A 75 -16.97 -13.31 -13.85
N PHE A 76 -17.78 -12.75 -14.75
CA PHE A 76 -18.83 -11.78 -14.44
C PHE A 76 -20.19 -12.35 -14.78
N ASP A 77 -21.19 -12.09 -13.94
CA ASP A 77 -22.57 -12.50 -14.18
C ASP A 77 -23.32 -11.49 -15.07
N SER A 78 -22.84 -10.24 -15.12
CA SER A 78 -23.49 -9.15 -15.85
C SER A 78 -22.49 -8.06 -16.29
N MET A 79 -22.93 -7.21 -17.23
CA MET A 79 -22.18 -5.99 -17.60
C MET A 79 -22.13 -4.98 -16.43
N ASP A 80 -23.09 -5.01 -15.53
CA ASP A 80 -23.08 -4.14 -14.34
C ASP A 80 -21.95 -4.53 -13.38
N ASP A 81 -21.62 -5.83 -13.24
CA ASP A 81 -20.47 -6.28 -12.45
C ASP A 81 -19.15 -5.78 -13.06
N VAL A 82 -19.02 -5.82 -14.38
CA VAL A 82 -17.85 -5.25 -15.08
C VAL A 82 -17.74 -3.76 -14.81
N ASN A 83 -18.84 -3.03 -14.98
CA ASN A 83 -18.88 -1.58 -14.74
C ASN A 83 -18.55 -1.25 -13.28
N GLN A 84 -19.08 -2.01 -12.33
CA GLN A 84 -18.78 -1.84 -10.91
C GLN A 84 -17.30 -2.07 -10.61
N LEU A 85 -16.69 -3.12 -11.18
CA LEU A 85 -15.25 -3.40 -11.02
C LEU A 85 -14.41 -2.23 -11.53
N LEU A 86 -14.72 -1.71 -12.73
CA LEU A 86 -14.00 -0.57 -13.30
C LEU A 86 -14.20 0.70 -12.46
N GLN A 87 -15.43 0.97 -12.04
CA GLN A 87 -15.75 2.13 -11.20
C GLN A 87 -14.99 2.10 -9.88
N VAL A 88 -14.93 0.95 -9.22
CA VAL A 88 -14.31 0.83 -7.90
C VAL A 88 -12.78 0.76 -7.99
N LEU A 89 -12.23 -0.07 -8.89
CA LEU A 89 -10.79 -0.28 -8.93
C LEU A 89 -10.05 0.76 -9.77
N VAL A 90 -10.61 1.25 -10.89
CA VAL A 90 -9.96 2.27 -11.73
C VAL A 90 -10.31 3.66 -11.23
N MET A 91 -11.60 4.00 -11.25
CA MET A 91 -12.03 5.38 -10.94
C MET A 91 -11.93 5.68 -9.44
N GLY A 92 -12.06 4.66 -8.58
CA GLY A 92 -11.88 4.78 -7.14
C GLY A 92 -10.42 4.57 -6.73
N LEU A 93 -10.03 3.31 -6.52
CA LEU A 93 -8.75 2.95 -5.88
C LEU A 93 -7.52 3.44 -6.66
N TRP A 94 -7.44 3.20 -7.97
CA TRP A 94 -6.30 3.62 -8.77
C TRP A 94 -6.11 5.14 -8.76
N ASN A 95 -7.19 5.91 -8.97
CA ASN A 95 -7.10 7.37 -8.94
C ASN A 95 -6.76 7.90 -7.55
N GLN A 96 -7.28 7.28 -6.48
CA GLN A 96 -6.89 7.61 -5.12
C GLN A 96 -5.40 7.38 -4.90
N LEU A 97 -4.86 6.22 -5.31
CA LEU A 97 -3.44 5.91 -5.20
C LEU A 97 -2.57 6.83 -6.06
N SER A 98 -3.04 7.22 -7.25
CA SER A 98 -2.34 8.19 -8.09
C SER A 98 -2.17 9.56 -7.42
N SER A 99 -2.98 9.90 -6.41
CA SER A 99 -2.79 11.14 -5.65
C SER A 99 -1.53 11.15 -4.77
N HIS A 100 -0.93 9.97 -4.50
CA HIS A 100 0.33 9.86 -3.76
C HIS A 100 1.57 10.22 -4.61
N THR A 101 1.40 10.55 -5.89
CA THR A 101 2.46 11.19 -6.69
C THR A 101 2.68 12.65 -6.28
N ASP A 102 1.75 13.23 -5.50
CA ASP A 102 1.90 14.51 -4.83
C ASP A 102 2.77 14.34 -3.57
N PRO A 103 3.92 15.05 -3.44
CA PRO A 103 4.80 14.93 -2.28
C PRO A 103 4.14 15.24 -0.94
N ASP A 104 3.08 16.05 -0.95
CA ASP A 104 2.33 16.41 0.27
C ASP A 104 1.38 15.29 0.72
N ARG A 105 1.28 14.19 -0.04
CA ARG A 105 0.43 13.05 0.22
C ARG A 105 1.19 11.73 0.16
N PRO A 106 2.12 11.49 1.09
CA PRO A 106 2.94 10.28 1.06
C PRO A 106 2.07 9.01 1.12
N PHE A 107 2.54 7.97 0.44
CA PHE A 107 1.93 6.64 0.53
C PHE A 107 2.29 6.01 1.87
N GLU A 108 1.29 5.42 2.51
CA GLU A 108 1.46 4.72 3.78
C GLU A 108 1.09 3.23 3.64
N LEU A 109 1.89 2.38 4.25
CA LEU A 109 1.63 0.96 4.37
C LEU A 109 0.54 0.70 5.44
N THR A 110 -0.02 -0.51 5.47
CA THR A 110 -1.08 -0.88 6.40
C THR A 110 -0.64 -0.70 7.85
N ARG A 111 -1.42 0.00 8.68
CA ARG A 111 -1.15 0.19 10.11
C ARG A 111 -1.88 -0.85 10.95
N PHE A 112 -1.17 -1.38 11.93
CA PHE A 112 -1.73 -2.28 12.92
C PHE A 112 -1.98 -1.53 14.23
N LYS A 113 -3.07 -1.88 14.91
CA LYS A 113 -3.43 -1.28 16.20
C LYS A 113 -3.75 -2.40 17.17
N GLY A 114 -3.25 -2.30 18.38
CA GLY A 114 -3.49 -3.26 19.45
C GLY A 114 -2.26 -3.59 20.24
N GLU A 115 -2.39 -4.54 21.14
CA GLU A 115 -1.30 -5.05 21.96
C GLU A 115 -0.38 -5.95 21.12
N ALA A 116 0.93 -5.87 21.34
CA ALA A 116 1.92 -6.69 20.67
C ALA A 116 1.84 -8.15 21.15
N THR A 117 0.92 -8.92 20.56
CA THR A 117 0.87 -10.37 20.72
C THR A 117 1.69 -11.05 19.64
N ASN A 118 2.14 -12.29 19.88
CA ASN A 118 2.88 -13.06 18.91
C ASN A 118 2.10 -13.24 17.59
N ASP A 119 0.78 -13.43 17.66
CA ASP A 119 -0.07 -13.57 16.48
C ASP A 119 -0.16 -12.24 15.70
N MET A 120 -0.25 -11.11 16.41
CA MET A 120 -0.27 -9.79 15.78
C MET A 120 1.07 -9.48 15.08
N LEU A 121 2.21 -9.75 15.75
CA LEU A 121 3.54 -9.53 15.19
C LEU A 121 3.78 -10.39 13.93
N ARG A 122 3.33 -11.64 13.97
CA ARG A 122 3.38 -12.52 12.80
C ARG A 122 2.49 -12.05 11.66
N ALA A 123 1.28 -11.60 11.98
CA ALA A 123 0.37 -11.02 10.99
C ALA A 123 0.93 -9.73 10.38
N GLN A 124 1.58 -8.87 11.17
CA GLN A 124 2.29 -7.69 10.67
C GLN A 124 3.41 -8.08 9.70
N ALA A 125 4.27 -9.01 10.07
CA ALA A 125 5.37 -9.47 9.20
C ALA A 125 4.83 -10.07 7.89
N GLN A 126 3.73 -10.84 7.95
CA GLN A 126 3.07 -11.40 6.78
C GLN A 126 2.55 -10.30 5.86
N VAL A 127 1.80 -9.34 6.38
CA VAL A 127 1.22 -8.24 5.60
C VAL A 127 2.32 -7.37 4.99
N ARG A 128 3.40 -7.07 5.73
CA ARG A 128 4.55 -6.33 5.19
C ARG A 128 5.20 -7.05 4.03
N TYR A 129 5.47 -8.34 4.19
CA TYR A 129 6.00 -9.17 3.12
C TYR A 129 5.11 -9.10 1.87
N GLU A 130 3.79 -9.27 2.03
CA GLU A 130 2.84 -9.26 0.92
C GLU A 130 2.75 -7.88 0.26
N GLU A 131 2.77 -6.78 1.03
CA GLU A 131 2.77 -5.42 0.48
C GLU A 131 4.04 -5.14 -0.34
N LEU A 132 5.21 -5.51 0.18
CA LEU A 132 6.48 -5.24 -0.49
C LEU A 132 6.67 -6.09 -1.75
N ASP A 133 6.33 -7.38 -1.67
CA ASP A 133 6.39 -8.27 -2.83
C ASP A 133 5.42 -7.81 -3.93
N ALA A 134 4.22 -7.39 -3.56
CA ALA A 134 3.24 -6.83 -4.48
C ALA A 134 3.68 -5.48 -5.08
N PHE A 135 4.26 -4.57 -4.27
CA PHE A 135 4.84 -3.31 -4.76
C PHE A 135 5.92 -3.58 -5.80
N ARG A 136 6.85 -4.48 -5.49
CA ARG A 136 7.93 -4.89 -6.40
C ARG A 136 7.36 -5.44 -7.71
N HIS A 137 6.36 -6.32 -7.66
CA HIS A 137 5.69 -6.85 -8.86
C HIS A 137 5.06 -5.75 -9.72
N GLY A 138 4.37 -4.80 -9.10
CA GLY A 138 3.81 -3.65 -9.78
C GLY A 138 4.88 -2.75 -10.38
N PHE A 139 5.97 -2.49 -9.66
CA PHE A 139 7.05 -1.61 -10.11
C PHE A 139 7.81 -2.16 -11.32
N TYR A 140 8.22 -3.42 -11.27
CA TYR A 140 8.99 -4.05 -12.35
C TYR A 140 8.14 -4.52 -13.53
N GLN A 141 6.82 -4.59 -13.41
CA GLN A 141 5.93 -5.00 -14.50
C GLN A 141 6.39 -6.28 -15.22
N ARG A 142 6.89 -7.26 -14.45
CA ARG A 142 7.48 -8.50 -14.98
C ARG A 142 8.70 -8.29 -15.89
N GLN A 143 9.35 -7.12 -15.83
CA GLN A 143 10.58 -6.83 -16.55
C GLN A 143 11.77 -6.80 -15.56
N PRO A 144 12.42 -7.94 -15.27
CA PRO A 144 13.46 -8.01 -14.25
C PRO A 144 14.73 -7.22 -14.62
N SER A 145 14.89 -6.84 -15.89
CA SER A 145 16.04 -6.11 -16.40
C SER A 145 15.74 -4.62 -16.66
N LEU A 146 14.86 -4.03 -15.89
CA LEU A 146 14.53 -2.62 -15.98
C LEU A 146 15.78 -1.77 -15.66
N LYS A 147 16.12 -0.84 -16.57
CA LYS A 147 17.24 0.09 -16.33
C LYS A 147 16.77 1.19 -15.38
N LEU A 148 17.36 1.20 -14.20
CA LEU A 148 17.08 2.21 -13.16
C LEU A 148 18.28 3.15 -13.02
N SER A 149 18.05 4.38 -12.55
CA SER A 149 19.14 5.22 -12.06
C SER A 149 19.83 4.56 -10.85
N PRO A 150 21.09 4.91 -10.54
CA PRO A 150 21.78 4.33 -9.38
C PRO A 150 21.01 4.55 -8.06
N GLU A 151 20.35 5.68 -7.90
CA GLU A 151 19.57 6.03 -6.72
C GLU A 151 18.32 5.17 -6.60
N LEU A 152 17.59 4.98 -7.71
CA LEU A 152 16.42 4.10 -7.74
C LEU A 152 16.81 2.63 -7.51
N ALA A 153 17.91 2.18 -8.10
CA ALA A 153 18.41 0.84 -7.89
C ALA A 153 18.73 0.59 -6.40
N LYS A 154 19.39 1.54 -5.75
CA LYS A 154 19.69 1.46 -4.31
C LYS A 154 18.43 1.40 -3.45
N ALA A 155 17.41 2.20 -3.74
CA ALA A 155 16.14 2.15 -3.03
C ALA A 155 15.43 0.79 -3.22
N CYS A 156 15.47 0.22 -4.43
CA CYS A 156 14.95 -1.11 -4.70
C CYS A 156 15.72 -2.21 -3.94
N ASP A 157 17.07 -2.10 -3.86
CA ASP A 157 17.88 -3.05 -3.11
C ASP A 157 17.52 -3.06 -1.63
N VAL A 158 17.25 -1.89 -1.02
CA VAL A 158 16.77 -1.79 0.38
C VAL A 158 15.43 -2.49 0.53
N ILE A 159 14.49 -2.29 -0.40
CA ILE A 159 13.19 -2.97 -0.38
C ILE A 159 13.37 -4.50 -0.46
N ASP A 160 14.24 -4.99 -1.34
CA ASP A 160 14.50 -6.43 -1.52
C ASP A 160 15.16 -7.06 -0.28
N GLU A 161 16.07 -6.36 0.39
CA GLU A 161 16.63 -6.78 1.68
C GLU A 161 15.54 -6.90 2.74
N LEU A 162 14.65 -5.91 2.84
CA LEU A 162 13.57 -5.91 3.82
C LEU A 162 12.49 -6.96 3.50
N ILE A 163 12.21 -7.26 2.23
CA ILE A 163 11.39 -8.42 1.84
C ILE A 163 11.98 -9.70 2.43
N SER A 164 13.28 -9.90 2.28
CA SER A 164 13.99 -11.08 2.79
C SER A 164 13.92 -11.17 4.32
N MET A 165 14.08 -10.04 5.01
CA MET A 165 13.93 -9.96 6.48
C MET A 165 12.52 -10.34 6.93
N TYR A 166 11.47 -9.76 6.33
CA TYR A 166 10.09 -10.08 6.68
C TYR A 166 9.72 -11.52 6.34
N GLN A 167 10.27 -12.08 5.25
CA GLN A 167 10.14 -13.49 4.94
C GLN A 167 10.70 -14.38 6.06
N GLY A 168 11.85 -14.03 6.63
CA GLY A 168 12.41 -14.69 7.80
C GLY A 168 11.54 -14.54 9.04
N MET A 169 11.08 -13.32 9.33
CA MET A 169 10.24 -13.02 10.51
C MET A 169 8.95 -13.83 10.54
N ARG A 170 8.30 -14.07 9.38
CA ARG A 170 7.09 -14.90 9.30
C ARG A 170 7.29 -16.34 9.79
N GLN A 171 8.52 -16.84 9.70
CA GLN A 171 8.88 -18.23 9.99
C GLN A 171 9.37 -18.41 11.44
N ILE A 172 9.54 -17.33 12.20
CA ILE A 172 10.01 -17.42 13.58
C ILE A 172 8.96 -18.16 14.42
N PRO A 173 9.36 -19.26 15.10
CA PRO A 173 8.45 -20.00 15.98
C PRO A 173 7.97 -19.11 17.14
N VAL A 174 6.69 -19.24 17.49
CA VAL A 174 6.18 -18.57 18.70
C VAL A 174 6.86 -19.15 19.92
N ASN A 175 7.55 -18.32 20.69
CA ASN A 175 8.05 -18.71 21.98
C ASN A 175 7.00 -18.37 23.07
N PRO A 176 6.29 -19.38 23.63
CA PRO A 176 5.24 -19.11 24.64
C PRO A 176 5.79 -18.53 25.96
N LYS A 177 7.11 -18.56 26.16
CA LYS A 177 7.78 -18.00 27.32
C LYS A 177 8.32 -16.59 27.11
N GLU A 178 8.13 -16.03 25.91
CA GLU A 178 8.57 -14.69 25.57
C GLU A 178 7.86 -13.63 26.42
N GLN A 179 8.64 -12.72 26.97
CA GLN A 179 8.12 -11.66 27.84
C GLN A 179 7.42 -10.57 27.01
N GLN A 180 6.46 -9.86 27.61
CA GLN A 180 5.79 -8.75 26.95
C GLN A 180 6.77 -7.67 26.50
N SER A 181 7.80 -7.38 27.29
CA SER A 181 8.85 -6.41 26.95
C SER A 181 9.63 -6.75 25.68
N GLU A 182 9.84 -8.06 25.41
CA GLU A 182 10.51 -8.53 24.18
C GLU A 182 9.60 -8.34 22.97
N ARG A 183 8.31 -8.66 23.11
CA ARG A 183 7.32 -8.42 22.05
C ARG A 183 7.15 -6.93 21.74
N ASP A 184 7.13 -6.07 22.76
CA ASP A 184 7.04 -4.62 22.58
C ASP A 184 8.30 -4.07 21.88
N ALA A 185 9.50 -4.61 22.21
CA ALA A 185 10.73 -4.26 21.53
C ALA A 185 10.71 -4.69 20.05
N PHE A 186 10.21 -5.90 19.78
CA PHE A 186 10.07 -6.40 18.42
C PHE A 186 9.05 -5.60 17.60
N ALA A 187 7.91 -5.22 18.21
CA ALA A 187 6.92 -4.34 17.57
C ALA A 187 7.54 -2.99 17.17
N LYS A 188 8.31 -2.36 18.06
CA LYS A 188 9.03 -1.12 17.75
C LYS A 188 10.03 -1.29 16.60
N THR A 189 10.69 -2.44 16.51
CA THR A 189 11.59 -2.74 15.38
C THR A 189 10.82 -2.81 14.08
N ILE A 190 9.67 -3.51 14.05
CA ILE A 190 8.79 -3.57 12.87
C ILE A 190 8.30 -2.16 12.47
N ASP A 191 7.92 -1.33 13.44
CA ASP A 191 7.48 0.04 13.17
C ASP A 191 8.61 0.89 12.57
N SER A 192 9.83 0.81 13.12
CA SER A 192 11.00 1.52 12.57
C SER A 192 11.36 1.04 11.16
N LEU A 193 11.32 -0.26 10.89
CA LEU A 193 11.53 -0.81 9.56
C LEU A 193 10.42 -0.36 8.59
N THR A 194 9.19 -0.23 9.07
CA THR A 194 8.06 0.29 8.27
C THR A 194 8.29 1.74 7.86
N GLU A 195 8.81 2.59 8.77
CA GLU A 195 9.14 3.99 8.46
C GLU A 195 10.25 4.09 7.39
N ILE A 196 11.28 3.26 7.48
CA ILE A 196 12.33 3.18 6.46
C ILE A 196 11.71 2.78 5.11
N LEU A 197 10.89 1.74 5.08
CA LEU A 197 10.22 1.28 3.87
C LEU A 197 9.35 2.34 3.22
N GLU A 198 8.54 3.03 4.01
CA GLU A 198 7.71 4.13 3.50
C GLU A 198 8.58 5.26 2.94
N GLY A 199 9.73 5.54 3.56
CA GLY A 199 10.71 6.47 3.04
C GLY A 199 11.22 6.06 1.66
N GLU A 200 11.65 4.81 1.48
CA GLU A 200 12.15 4.31 0.19
C GLU A 200 11.05 4.25 -0.89
N ILE A 201 9.86 3.77 -0.55
CA ILE A 201 8.71 3.75 -1.46
C ILE A 201 8.37 5.18 -1.94
N ASN A 202 8.27 6.14 -1.02
CA ASN A 202 7.94 7.53 -1.37
C ASN A 202 9.08 8.22 -2.13
N PHE A 203 10.33 7.87 -1.86
CA PHE A 203 11.47 8.30 -2.67
C PHE A 203 11.35 7.80 -4.12
N ILE A 204 11.03 6.52 -4.33
CA ILE A 204 10.81 5.94 -5.66
C ILE A 204 9.68 6.66 -6.38
N ILE A 205 8.52 6.84 -5.70
CA ILE A 205 7.35 7.52 -6.27
C ILE A 205 7.71 8.93 -6.74
N SER A 206 8.37 9.71 -5.88
CA SER A 206 8.73 11.11 -6.19
C SER A 206 9.76 11.20 -7.31
N THR A 207 10.79 10.36 -7.30
CA THR A 207 11.85 10.36 -8.32
C THR A 207 11.27 10.03 -9.70
N VAL A 208 10.50 8.95 -9.82
CA VAL A 208 9.88 8.58 -11.10
C VAL A 208 8.88 9.63 -11.57
N THR A 209 8.14 10.26 -10.67
CA THR A 209 7.21 11.33 -11.02
C THR A 209 7.94 12.53 -11.58
N GLN A 210 9.06 12.92 -10.98
CA GLN A 210 9.91 14.02 -11.46
C GLN A 210 10.54 13.70 -12.82
N ASP A 211 11.09 12.50 -13.00
CA ASP A 211 11.68 12.08 -14.26
C ASP A 211 10.67 12.13 -15.41
N ARG A 212 9.44 11.66 -15.17
CA ARG A 212 8.34 11.73 -16.15
C ARG A 212 7.95 13.17 -16.49
N ALA A 213 7.92 14.07 -15.50
CA ALA A 213 7.64 15.48 -15.72
C ALA A 213 8.70 16.14 -16.60
N VAL A 214 9.98 15.83 -16.37
CA VAL A 214 11.12 16.33 -17.18
C VAL A 214 11.02 15.81 -18.62
N LEU A 215 10.77 14.52 -18.81
CA LEU A 215 10.61 13.91 -20.14
C LEU A 215 9.42 14.50 -20.91
N SER A 216 8.30 14.73 -20.24
CA SER A 216 7.10 15.34 -20.82
C SER A 216 7.35 16.81 -21.24
N ALA A 217 8.11 17.56 -20.44
CA ALA A 217 8.48 18.93 -20.76
C ALA A 217 9.49 19.03 -21.92
N ALA A 218 10.40 18.05 -22.04
CA ALA A 218 11.39 17.96 -23.10
C ALA A 218 10.81 17.55 -24.46
N ASN A 219 9.65 16.87 -24.46
CA ASN A 219 8.97 16.40 -25.67
C ASN A 219 7.52 16.92 -25.72
N PRO A 220 7.31 18.25 -25.84
CA PRO A 220 5.96 18.80 -25.96
C PRO A 220 5.31 18.18 -27.19
N ALA A 221 4.13 17.59 -27.03
CA ALA A 221 3.37 16.95 -28.10
C ALA A 221 3.41 17.85 -29.35
N GLY A 222 3.94 17.29 -30.46
CA GLY A 222 4.01 18.02 -31.72
C GLY A 222 2.63 18.55 -32.11
N PRO A 223 2.56 19.63 -32.93
CA PRO A 223 1.29 20.27 -33.28
C PRO A 223 0.31 19.22 -33.78
N GLY A 224 -0.84 19.16 -33.12
CA GLY A 224 -1.90 18.23 -33.47
C GLY A 224 -2.21 18.28 -34.95
N PRO A 225 -2.74 17.18 -35.57
CA PRO A 225 -3.01 17.11 -36.98
C PRO A 225 -3.88 18.30 -37.40
N THR A 226 -3.35 19.15 -38.27
CA THR A 226 -4.09 20.21 -38.94
C THR A 226 -5.27 19.54 -39.64
N ARG A 227 -6.47 19.79 -39.15
CA ARG A 227 -7.71 19.42 -39.85
C ARG A 227 -7.74 20.25 -41.16
N HIS A 228 -7.53 19.59 -42.27
CA HIS A 228 -7.91 20.06 -43.58
C HIS A 228 -9.34 19.64 -43.89
#